data_bd97d4df7b4014e4726f44c2253c0a50
#
_entry.id   bd97d4df7b4014e4726f44c2253c0a50
#
_cell.length_a   1.000
_cell.length_b   1.000
_cell.length_c   1.000
_cell.angle_alpha   90.00
_cell.angle_beta   90.00
_cell.angle_gamma   90.00
#
_symmetry.space_group_name_H-M   'P 1'
#
loop_
_entity.id
_entity.type
_entity.pdbx_description
1 polymer ?
#
loop_
_entity_poly.entity_id
_entity_poly.type
_entity_poly.pdbx_seq_one_letter_code
_entity_poly.pdbx_strand_id
1 'polypeptide(L)'
;MAAPSIDAADYINTSGASVTSITANADDDSVIIAIDADDDGELSVTLHSKVITAFDDGTYFVLIDNEEVEFEQSGNSLTIPYEAGNERVEIVGSHAVPEFGTIAMIILAVAIVSIIAITAKTRTTLIPKL
;
A
#
# COMPACT_ATOMS: atom_id res chain seq x y z
N MET A 1 -15.35 -1.40 15.51
CA MET A 1 -15.24 -2.14 14.26
C MET A 1 -14.05 -1.67 13.46
N ALA A 2 -13.33 -2.59 12.90
CA ALA A 2 -12.16 -2.24 12.07
C ALA A 2 -12.57 -1.56 10.77
N ALA A 3 -11.72 -0.68 10.25
CA ALA A 3 -11.88 -0.14 8.91
C ALA A 3 -11.83 -1.28 7.87
N PRO A 4 -12.48 -1.12 6.71
CA PRO A 4 -12.40 -2.13 5.67
C PRO A 4 -10.95 -2.39 5.25
N SER A 5 -10.64 -3.64 5.02
CA SER A 5 -9.35 -4.05 4.49
C SER A 5 -9.57 -5.08 3.40
N ILE A 6 -8.62 -5.20 2.50
CA ILE A 6 -8.72 -6.05 1.32
C ILE A 6 -7.41 -6.77 1.05
N ASP A 7 -7.48 -7.78 0.19
CA ASP A 7 -6.31 -8.39 -0.42
C ASP A 7 -6.15 -7.77 -1.81
N ALA A 8 -5.13 -6.94 -1.99
CA ALA A 8 -4.91 -6.22 -3.25
C ALA A 8 -4.76 -7.16 -4.44
N ALA A 9 -4.18 -8.34 -4.25
CA ALA A 9 -4.01 -9.32 -5.32
C ALA A 9 -5.33 -9.81 -5.91
N ASP A 10 -6.44 -9.72 -5.17
CA ASP A 10 -7.75 -10.13 -5.67
C ASP A 10 -8.34 -9.11 -6.67
N TYR A 11 -7.88 -7.87 -6.62
CA TYR A 11 -8.45 -6.77 -7.40
C TYR A 11 -7.54 -6.23 -8.50
N ILE A 12 -6.23 -6.45 -8.39
CA ILE A 12 -5.25 -5.91 -9.33
C ILE A 12 -4.79 -7.00 -10.27
N ASN A 13 -4.91 -6.73 -11.58
CA ASN A 13 -4.47 -7.64 -12.62
C ASN A 13 -3.13 -7.18 -13.17
N THR A 14 -2.21 -8.11 -13.35
CA THR A 14 -0.88 -7.84 -13.90
C THR A 14 -0.56 -8.80 -15.02
N SER A 15 0.26 -8.33 -15.97
CA SER A 15 0.80 -9.17 -17.04
C SER A 15 2.12 -8.58 -17.53
N GLY A 16 2.89 -9.37 -18.28
CA GLY A 16 4.14 -8.92 -18.89
C GLY A 16 5.37 -9.02 -17.99
N ALA A 17 5.20 -9.40 -16.71
CA ALA A 17 6.30 -9.61 -15.79
C ALA A 17 5.99 -10.77 -14.85
N SER A 18 7.02 -11.34 -14.25
CA SER A 18 6.86 -12.32 -13.18
C SER A 18 6.60 -11.59 -11.88
N VAL A 19 5.36 -11.60 -11.41
CA VAL A 19 4.95 -10.93 -10.18
C VAL A 19 4.94 -11.93 -9.04
N THR A 20 5.64 -11.61 -7.95
CA THR A 20 5.74 -12.49 -6.77
C THR A 20 4.78 -12.07 -5.66
N SER A 21 4.43 -10.79 -5.56
CA SER A 21 3.43 -10.33 -4.60
C SER A 21 2.82 -9.00 -5.02
N ILE A 22 1.61 -8.73 -4.55
CA ILE A 22 0.92 -7.46 -4.72
C ILE A 22 0.35 -7.09 -3.35
N THR A 23 0.72 -5.91 -2.84
CA THR A 23 0.34 -5.47 -1.50
C THR A 23 -0.08 -4.01 -1.52
N ALA A 24 -1.17 -3.67 -0.86
CA ALA A 24 -1.55 -2.27 -0.66
C ALA A 24 -0.84 -1.72 0.58
N ASN A 25 -0.27 -0.52 0.46
CA ASN A 25 0.40 0.18 1.56
C ASN A 25 -0.36 1.48 1.84
N ALA A 26 -1.20 1.46 2.87
CA ALA A 26 -2.03 2.60 3.23
C ALA A 26 -1.21 3.77 3.78
N ASP A 27 -0.05 3.52 4.36
CA ASP A 27 0.80 4.57 4.93
C ASP A 27 1.36 5.49 3.84
N ASP A 28 1.68 4.91 2.68
CA ASP A 28 2.23 5.64 1.53
C ASP A 28 1.20 5.88 0.43
N ASP A 29 -0.06 5.47 0.65
CA ASP A 29 -1.13 5.55 -0.35
C ASP A 29 -0.74 4.87 -1.66
N SER A 30 -0.15 3.69 -1.58
CA SER A 30 0.44 3.01 -2.73
C SER A 30 0.08 1.53 -2.80
N VAL A 31 0.33 0.97 -3.98
CA VAL A 31 0.32 -0.47 -4.22
C VAL A 31 1.74 -0.88 -4.56
N ILE A 32 2.25 -1.89 -3.88
CA ILE A 32 3.59 -2.42 -4.09
C ILE A 32 3.49 -3.75 -4.82
N ILE A 33 4.15 -3.83 -5.97
CA ILE A 33 4.21 -5.03 -6.79
C ILE A 33 5.65 -5.51 -6.81
N ALA A 34 5.90 -6.65 -6.19
CA ALA A 34 7.21 -7.29 -6.25
C ALA A 34 7.34 -8.09 -7.53
N ILE A 35 8.41 -7.89 -8.25
CA ILE A 35 8.67 -8.57 -9.53
C ILE A 35 10.02 -9.28 -9.50
N ASP A 36 10.16 -10.27 -10.37
CA ASP A 36 11.41 -10.96 -10.65
C ASP A 36 11.75 -10.72 -12.12
N ALA A 37 12.61 -9.75 -12.37
CA ALA A 37 12.93 -9.28 -13.74
C ALA A 37 14.27 -9.84 -14.19
N ASP A 38 14.24 -10.89 -15.00
CA ASP A 38 15.44 -11.47 -15.62
C ASP A 38 15.90 -10.67 -16.82
N ASP A 39 14.96 -10.01 -17.50
CA ASP A 39 15.19 -9.20 -18.71
C ASP A 39 14.42 -7.91 -18.62
N ASP A 40 14.76 -6.94 -19.48
CA ASP A 40 13.96 -5.74 -19.64
C ASP A 40 12.57 -6.09 -20.20
N GLY A 41 11.57 -5.34 -19.82
CA GLY A 41 10.21 -5.58 -20.30
C GLY A 41 9.24 -4.50 -19.90
N GLU A 42 7.96 -4.80 -20.04
CA GLU A 42 6.87 -3.90 -19.64
C GLU A 42 5.88 -4.64 -18.76
N LEU A 43 5.56 -4.04 -17.61
CA LEU A 43 4.53 -4.53 -16.72
C LEU A 43 3.23 -3.83 -17.04
N SER A 44 2.20 -4.59 -17.39
CA SER A 44 0.84 -4.08 -17.54
C SER A 44 0.08 -4.31 -16.24
N VAL A 45 -0.50 -3.24 -15.69
CA VAL A 45 -1.25 -3.28 -14.44
C VAL A 45 -2.61 -2.68 -14.66
N THR A 46 -3.65 -3.39 -14.27
CA THR A 46 -5.01 -2.83 -14.20
C THR A 46 -5.37 -2.64 -12.74
N LEU A 47 -5.53 -1.37 -12.35
CA LEU A 47 -5.85 -0.99 -10.98
C LEU A 47 -7.35 -1.04 -10.73
N HIS A 48 -7.73 -1.11 -9.47
CA HIS A 48 -9.12 -1.14 -9.05
C HIS A 48 -9.37 -0.09 -7.95
N SER A 49 -10.46 0.65 -8.06
CA SER A 49 -10.79 1.71 -7.11
C SER A 49 -11.04 1.22 -5.69
N LYS A 50 -11.30 -0.07 -5.50
CA LYS A 50 -11.39 -0.66 -4.17
C LYS A 50 -10.03 -0.79 -3.47
N VAL A 51 -8.94 -0.73 -4.21
CA VAL A 51 -7.57 -0.84 -3.69
C VAL A 51 -6.91 0.52 -3.59
N ILE A 52 -6.94 1.28 -4.66
CA ILE A 52 -6.22 2.54 -4.78
C ILE A 52 -7.03 3.54 -5.59
N THR A 53 -6.98 4.81 -5.14
CA THR A 53 -7.64 5.93 -5.79
C THR A 53 -6.60 6.81 -6.44
N ALA A 54 -6.85 7.23 -7.68
CA ALA A 54 -5.97 8.16 -8.39
C ALA A 54 -5.96 9.55 -7.74
N PHE A 55 -4.97 10.37 -8.10
CA PHE A 55 -4.98 11.79 -7.76
C PHE A 55 -6.16 12.49 -8.46
N ASP A 56 -6.44 13.74 -8.07
CA ASP A 56 -7.61 14.49 -8.54
C ASP A 56 -7.67 14.61 -10.07
N ASP A 57 -6.52 14.63 -10.74
CA ASP A 57 -6.44 14.69 -12.20
C ASP A 57 -6.53 13.32 -12.88
N GLY A 58 -6.75 12.25 -12.11
CA GLY A 58 -6.86 10.90 -12.62
C GLY A 58 -5.54 10.17 -12.82
N THR A 59 -4.43 10.78 -12.44
CA THR A 59 -3.10 10.19 -12.63
C THR A 59 -2.61 9.43 -11.39
N TYR A 60 -1.51 8.70 -11.58
CA TYR A 60 -0.75 8.01 -10.53
C TYR A 60 0.72 8.37 -10.66
N PHE A 61 1.52 8.10 -9.64
CA PHE A 61 2.97 8.07 -9.75
C PHE A 61 3.46 6.62 -9.73
N VAL A 62 4.55 6.36 -10.42
CA VAL A 62 5.18 5.04 -10.40
C VAL A 62 6.66 5.19 -10.02
N LEU A 63 7.06 4.38 -9.06
CA LEU A 63 8.45 4.25 -8.62
C LEU A 63 8.91 2.81 -8.86
N ILE A 64 10.10 2.64 -9.39
CA ILE A 64 10.76 1.33 -9.46
C ILE A 64 12.02 1.41 -8.63
N ASP A 65 12.13 0.53 -7.62
CA ASP A 65 13.25 0.51 -6.68
C ASP A 65 13.53 1.89 -6.07
N ASN A 66 12.44 2.62 -5.74
CA ASN A 66 12.41 3.96 -5.14
C ASN A 66 12.81 5.10 -6.10
N GLU A 67 12.88 4.86 -7.38
CA GLU A 67 13.12 5.91 -8.40
C GLU A 67 11.86 6.12 -9.23
N GLU A 68 11.47 7.39 -9.42
CA GLU A 68 10.33 7.72 -10.26
C GLU A 68 10.62 7.37 -11.72
N VAL A 69 9.66 6.73 -12.38
CA VAL A 69 9.78 6.33 -13.77
C VAL A 69 8.59 6.83 -14.59
N GLU A 70 8.82 7.00 -15.87
CA GLU A 70 7.75 7.32 -16.81
C GLU A 70 6.98 6.05 -17.19
N PHE A 71 5.70 6.21 -17.45
CA PHE A 71 4.81 5.11 -17.82
C PHE A 71 3.67 5.63 -18.68
N GLU A 72 2.95 4.73 -19.31
CA GLU A 72 1.73 5.06 -20.06
C GLU A 72 0.51 4.69 -19.22
N GLN A 73 -0.52 5.53 -19.28
CA GLN A 73 -1.76 5.31 -18.55
C GLN A 73 -2.96 5.47 -19.48
N SER A 74 -3.89 4.53 -19.37
CA SER A 74 -5.21 4.62 -20.02
C SER A 74 -6.26 4.24 -18.99
N GLY A 75 -6.93 5.24 -18.40
CA GLY A 75 -7.86 5.01 -17.30
C GLY A 75 -7.16 4.37 -16.11
N ASN A 76 -7.60 3.17 -15.72
CA ASN A 76 -7.01 2.42 -14.62
C ASN A 76 -5.90 1.45 -15.07
N SER A 77 -5.55 1.46 -16.35
CA SER A 77 -4.52 0.57 -16.90
C SER A 77 -3.21 1.32 -17.08
N LEU A 78 -2.15 0.80 -16.51
CA LEU A 78 -0.80 1.36 -16.60
C LEU A 78 0.10 0.40 -17.35
N THR A 79 0.98 0.95 -18.22
CA THR A 79 2.06 0.19 -18.85
C THR A 79 3.37 0.77 -18.37
N ILE A 80 4.13 -0.02 -17.64
CA ILE A 80 5.31 0.43 -16.91
C ILE A 80 6.54 -0.30 -17.45
N PRO A 81 7.45 0.38 -18.14
CA PRO A 81 8.69 -0.27 -18.58
C PRO A 81 9.60 -0.52 -17.37
N TYR A 82 10.26 -1.68 -17.36
CA TYR A 82 11.21 -2.04 -16.31
C TYR A 82 12.47 -2.63 -16.93
N GLU A 83 13.53 -2.66 -16.14
CA GLU A 83 14.83 -3.20 -16.54
C GLU A 83 15.13 -4.49 -15.79
N ALA A 84 16.00 -5.30 -16.37
CA ALA A 84 16.52 -6.50 -15.72
C ALA A 84 17.09 -6.13 -14.35
N GLY A 85 16.77 -6.92 -13.33
CA GLY A 85 17.21 -6.71 -11.97
C GLY A 85 16.30 -5.83 -11.11
N ASN A 86 15.26 -5.21 -11.70
CA ASN A 86 14.27 -4.48 -10.91
C ASN A 86 13.48 -5.46 -10.03
N GLU A 87 13.16 -5.03 -8.80
CA GLU A 87 12.52 -5.90 -7.81
C GLU A 87 11.18 -5.38 -7.30
N ARG A 88 10.98 -4.05 -7.30
CA ARG A 88 9.82 -3.46 -6.67
C ARG A 88 9.24 -2.33 -7.50
N VAL A 89 7.97 -2.48 -7.86
CA VAL A 89 7.19 -1.42 -8.51
C VAL A 89 6.20 -0.88 -7.50
N GLU A 90 6.22 0.43 -7.28
CA GLU A 90 5.28 1.08 -6.38
C GLU A 90 4.43 2.07 -7.17
N ILE A 91 3.11 1.91 -7.08
CA ILE A 91 2.15 2.78 -7.75
C ILE A 91 1.47 3.62 -6.67
N VAL A 92 1.68 4.93 -6.71
CA VAL A 92 1.20 5.87 -5.69
C VAL A 92 -0.02 6.60 -6.21
N GLY A 93 -1.07 6.64 -5.40
CA GLY A 93 -2.29 7.40 -5.67
C GLY A 93 -2.59 8.36 -4.52
N SER A 94 -3.81 8.88 -4.48
CA SER A 94 -4.23 9.76 -3.39
C SER A 94 -4.63 8.99 -2.13
N HIS A 95 -5.00 7.73 -2.29
CA HIS A 95 -5.42 6.87 -1.17
C HIS A 95 -5.31 5.40 -1.55
N ALA A 96 -4.82 4.57 -0.63
CA ALA A 96 -4.82 3.12 -0.76
C ALA A 96 -5.50 2.48 0.46
N VAL A 97 -6.27 1.41 0.22
CA VAL A 97 -6.95 0.68 1.28
C VAL A 97 -5.97 -0.27 1.95
N PRO A 98 -5.92 -0.33 3.30
CA PRO A 98 -4.99 -1.21 3.99
C PRO A 98 -5.22 -2.70 3.70
N GLU A 99 -4.13 -3.47 3.69
CA GLU A 99 -4.19 -4.93 3.65
C GLU A 99 -4.71 -5.49 4.98
N PHE A 100 -5.24 -6.71 4.95
CA PHE A 100 -5.78 -7.37 6.16
C PHE A 100 -4.77 -7.41 7.30
N GLY A 101 -3.53 -7.82 7.04
CA GLY A 101 -2.51 -7.91 8.06
C GLY A 101 -2.15 -6.55 8.65
N THR A 102 -2.08 -5.52 7.82
CA THR A 102 -1.79 -4.15 8.24
C THR A 102 -2.86 -3.61 9.18
N ILE A 103 -4.13 -3.80 8.85
CA ILE A 103 -5.25 -3.38 9.71
C ILE A 103 -5.19 -4.06 11.07
N ALA A 104 -4.92 -5.37 11.12
CA ALA A 104 -4.84 -6.10 12.37
C ALA A 104 -3.72 -5.55 13.26
N MET A 105 -2.55 -5.26 12.69
CA MET A 105 -1.43 -4.69 13.42
C MET A 105 -1.71 -3.29 13.95
N ILE A 106 -2.32 -2.44 13.16
CA ILE A 106 -2.68 -1.07 13.56
C ILE A 106 -3.67 -1.10 14.73
N ILE A 107 -4.70 -1.93 14.66
CA ILE A 107 -5.70 -2.05 15.73
C ILE A 107 -5.05 -2.52 17.03
N LEU A 108 -4.17 -3.51 16.96
CA LEU A 108 -3.47 -4.02 18.13
C LEU A 108 -2.59 -2.93 18.77
N ALA A 109 -1.84 -2.18 17.97
CA ALA A 109 -0.99 -1.10 18.47
C ALA A 109 -1.81 -0.01 19.17
N VAL A 110 -2.91 0.40 18.60
CA VAL A 110 -3.81 1.40 19.21
C VAL A 110 -4.39 0.90 20.51
N ALA A 111 -4.79 -0.36 20.59
CA ALA A 111 -5.33 -0.95 21.83
C ALA A 111 -4.28 -0.95 22.94
N ILE A 112 -3.04 -1.30 22.66
CA ILE A 112 -1.95 -1.29 23.65
C ILE A 112 -1.69 0.13 24.16
N VAL A 113 -1.60 1.11 23.29
CA VAL A 113 -1.39 2.51 23.66
C VAL A 113 -2.54 3.02 24.55
N SER A 114 -3.78 2.69 24.22
CA SER A 114 -4.94 3.09 25.01
C SER A 114 -4.91 2.52 26.44
N ILE A 115 -4.52 1.26 26.60
CA ILE A 115 -4.39 0.61 27.91
C ILE A 115 -3.32 1.32 28.75
N ILE A 116 -2.17 1.61 28.18
CA ILE A 116 -1.08 2.30 28.88
C ILE A 116 -1.51 3.69 29.32
N ALA A 117 -2.18 4.45 28.47
CA ALA A 117 -2.65 5.79 28.78
C ALA A 117 -3.66 5.78 29.95
N ILE A 118 -4.60 4.84 29.97
CA ILE A 118 -5.59 4.70 31.03
C ILE A 118 -4.91 4.37 32.36
N THR A 119 -3.96 3.45 32.36
CA THR A 119 -3.22 3.05 33.56
C THR A 119 -2.43 4.22 34.14
N ALA A 120 -1.72 4.99 33.31
CA ALA A 120 -0.97 6.15 33.74
C ALA A 120 -1.89 7.23 34.33
N LYS A 121 -3.02 7.50 33.72
CA LYS A 121 -4.00 8.45 34.19
C LYS A 121 -4.58 8.04 35.55
N THR A 122 -4.87 6.76 35.72
CA THR A 122 -5.38 6.22 36.97
C THR A 122 -4.38 6.39 38.10
N ARG A 123 -3.09 6.09 37.86
CA ARG A 123 -2.04 6.32 38.85
C ARG A 123 -1.91 7.77 39.26
N THR A 124 -1.94 8.67 38.28
CA THR A 124 -1.87 10.12 38.55
C THR A 124 -3.03 10.59 39.39
N THR A 125 -4.22 10.03 39.19
CA THR A 125 -5.40 10.36 39.98
C THR A 125 -5.30 9.85 41.40
N LEU A 126 -4.75 8.65 41.62
CA LEU A 126 -4.68 8.03 42.94
C LEU A 126 -3.58 8.62 43.85
N ILE A 127 -2.41 8.92 43.29
CA ILE A 127 -1.25 9.40 44.03
C ILE A 127 -1.56 10.67 44.82
N PRO A 128 -2.20 11.71 44.28
CA PRO A 128 -2.49 12.93 45.06
C PRO A 128 -3.43 12.75 46.24
N LYS A 129 -4.16 11.65 46.25
CA LYS A 129 -5.10 11.37 47.36
C LYS A 129 -4.44 10.69 48.53
N LEU A 130 -3.25 10.23 48.35
CA LEU A 130 -2.48 9.58 49.39
C LEU A 130 -1.71 10.60 50.21
#